data_3b77eb1bea31701c8c58ea68c06ee413
#
_entry.id   3b77eb1bea31701c8c58ea68c06ee413
#
_cell.length_a   1.000
_cell.length_b   1.000
_cell.length_c   1.000
_cell.angle_alpha   90.00
_cell.angle_beta   90.00
_cell.angle_gamma   90.00
#
_symmetry.space_group_name_H-M   'P 1'
#
loop_
_entity.id
_entity.type
_entity.pdbx_description
1 polymer ?
#
loop_
_entity_poly.entity_id
_entity_poly.type
_entity_poly.pdbx_seq_one_letter_code
_entity_poly.pdbx_strand_id
1 'polypeptide(L)'
;MIDRQFNWRVLLAILAIGIVFGTIFYSQYLAKKIAAEEQQKVEQWLAASKAILNNDLTLPNLIRNEQHSIPIIETNEKDSITNFFNLDSAKTVNDKSYLPKKLKEFSSQNRPLEIKWSDTPYTANRYYYGHTVLLEQVSYYPLVQLCIVALFVFFIVYSITVNNRATQNQVWAGMAKETAHQLGTPISSLEGWIEMLKESGTRSDILSELEKDVGRLKLVSDRFGKIGSKPIVEKSDIISQVEHMVEYIKKRTTDKVHFAIETHGAKTIHASISKPLFDWVIENLLKNALDAMEGKGKILVDIKEEKKEILIDISDTGKGIGAINIRRVFKPGFTTKKRGWGLGLSLSKRIIEQYHQGELFVKQSELGKGTTFRIVLKKLE
;
A
#
# COMPACT_ATOMS: atom_id res chain seq x y z
N MET A 1 36.32 7.69 -1.88
CA MET A 1 35.52 8.32 -2.94
C MET A 1 34.08 7.88 -2.73
N ILE A 2 33.26 8.77 -2.16
CA ILE A 2 31.82 8.51 -1.94
C ILE A 2 31.15 8.85 -3.24
N ASP A 3 30.76 7.83 -3.99
CA ASP A 3 29.91 7.95 -5.19
C ASP A 3 28.54 8.51 -4.75
N ARG A 4 28.41 9.83 -4.85
CA ARG A 4 27.13 10.52 -4.78
C ARG A 4 26.34 10.15 -6.03
N GLN A 5 25.70 9.00 -6.05
CA GLN A 5 24.62 8.75 -7.00
C GLN A 5 23.56 9.84 -6.77
N PHE A 6 23.62 10.84 -7.63
CA PHE A 6 22.65 11.93 -7.67
C PHE A 6 21.26 11.34 -7.82
N ASN A 7 20.49 11.40 -6.75
CA ASN A 7 19.19 10.74 -6.67
C ASN A 7 18.16 11.56 -7.49
N TRP A 8 18.14 11.34 -8.82
CA TRP A 8 17.18 11.95 -9.75
C TRP A 8 15.75 11.97 -9.21
N ARG A 9 15.40 10.95 -8.44
CA ARG A 9 14.07 10.82 -7.80
C ARG A 9 13.83 11.91 -6.75
N VAL A 10 14.84 12.25 -5.96
CA VAL A 10 14.76 13.31 -4.95
C VAL A 10 14.66 14.66 -5.64
N LEU A 11 15.44 14.89 -6.71
CA LEU A 11 15.37 16.12 -7.50
C LEU A 11 14.00 16.31 -8.11
N LEU A 12 13.42 15.27 -8.74
CA LEU A 12 12.08 15.33 -9.32
C LEU A 12 11.00 15.59 -8.26
N ALA A 13 11.13 14.99 -7.07
CA ALA A 13 10.21 15.25 -5.96
C ALA A 13 10.29 16.71 -5.49
N ILE A 14 11.49 17.26 -5.32
CA ILE A 14 11.70 18.66 -4.94
C ILE A 14 11.13 19.59 -6.01
N LEU A 15 11.40 19.31 -7.28
CA LEU A 15 10.87 20.11 -8.40
C LEU A 15 9.34 20.08 -8.45
N ALA A 16 8.72 18.91 -8.28
CA ALA A 16 7.26 18.76 -8.21
C ALA A 16 6.66 19.55 -7.04
N ILE A 17 7.27 19.47 -5.86
CA ILE A 17 6.86 20.25 -4.69
C ILE A 17 7.00 21.75 -4.96
N GLY A 18 8.09 22.19 -5.56
CA GLY A 18 8.32 23.60 -5.93
C GLY A 18 7.28 24.13 -6.90
N ILE A 19 6.92 23.35 -7.92
CA ILE A 19 5.84 23.71 -8.87
C ILE A 19 4.50 23.85 -8.16
N VAL A 20 4.16 22.91 -7.27
CA VAL A 20 2.89 22.96 -6.51
C VAL A 20 2.82 24.19 -5.62
N PHE A 21 3.88 24.48 -4.85
CA PHE A 21 3.92 25.69 -4.02
C PHE A 21 3.84 26.97 -4.86
N GLY A 22 4.57 27.03 -5.96
CA GLY A 22 4.55 28.18 -6.87
C GLY A 22 3.15 28.43 -7.45
N THR A 23 2.48 27.39 -7.89
CA THR A 23 1.12 27.51 -8.47
C THR A 23 0.06 27.84 -7.42
N ILE A 24 0.13 27.29 -6.21
CA ILE A 24 -0.75 27.65 -5.08
C ILE A 24 -0.56 29.14 -4.73
N PHE A 25 0.67 29.58 -4.60
CA PHE A 25 1.00 30.97 -4.28
C PHE A 25 0.49 31.93 -5.37
N TYR A 26 0.72 31.58 -6.64
CA TYR A 26 0.22 32.37 -7.77
C TYR A 26 -1.31 32.41 -7.83
N SER A 27 -1.99 31.32 -7.58
CA SER A 27 -3.46 31.27 -7.53
C SER A 27 -4.02 32.15 -6.41
N GLN A 28 -3.42 32.12 -5.22
CA GLN A 28 -3.82 33.01 -4.11
C GLN A 28 -3.57 34.48 -4.43
N TYR A 29 -2.45 34.80 -5.07
CA TYR A 29 -2.17 36.15 -5.54
C TYR A 29 -3.22 36.63 -6.54
N LEU A 30 -3.56 35.77 -7.53
CA LEU A 30 -4.55 36.09 -8.55
C LEU A 30 -5.96 36.28 -7.93
N ALA A 31 -6.37 35.42 -7.00
CA ALA A 31 -7.63 35.54 -6.29
C ALA A 31 -7.74 36.87 -5.52
N LYS A 32 -6.66 37.25 -4.81
CA LYS A 32 -6.63 38.57 -4.12
C LYS A 32 -6.71 39.74 -5.08
N LYS A 33 -6.04 39.66 -6.25
CA LYS A 33 -6.10 40.72 -7.26
C LYS A 33 -7.51 40.85 -7.85
N ILE A 34 -8.15 39.72 -8.20
CA ILE A 34 -9.53 39.70 -8.71
C ILE A 34 -10.49 40.28 -7.66
N ALA A 35 -10.36 39.86 -6.39
CA ALA A 35 -11.22 40.40 -5.31
C ALA A 35 -11.07 41.91 -5.15
N ALA A 36 -9.86 42.46 -5.24
CA ALA A 36 -9.64 43.91 -5.20
C ALA A 36 -10.26 44.62 -6.40
N GLU A 37 -10.15 44.06 -7.61
CA GLU A 37 -10.81 44.61 -8.81
C GLU A 37 -12.32 44.55 -8.71
N GLU A 38 -12.88 43.45 -8.14
CA GLU A 38 -14.35 43.38 -7.88
C GLU A 38 -14.82 44.46 -6.90
N GLN A 39 -14.06 44.62 -5.79
CA GLN A 39 -14.37 45.69 -4.84
C GLN A 39 -14.38 47.07 -5.50
N GLN A 40 -13.34 47.40 -6.28
CA GLN A 40 -13.24 48.68 -6.99
C GLN A 40 -14.41 48.88 -7.97
N LYS A 41 -14.80 47.83 -8.69
CA LYS A 41 -15.99 47.90 -9.59
C LYS A 41 -17.29 48.16 -8.84
N VAL A 42 -17.48 47.55 -7.66
CA VAL A 42 -18.68 47.83 -6.83
C VAL A 42 -18.66 49.24 -6.28
N GLU A 43 -17.49 49.76 -5.86
CA GLU A 43 -17.36 51.17 -5.42
C GLU A 43 -17.66 52.15 -6.56
N GLN A 44 -17.18 51.89 -7.78
CA GLN A 44 -17.51 52.69 -8.96
C GLN A 44 -19.03 52.66 -9.30
N TRP A 45 -19.62 51.44 -9.25
CA TRP A 45 -21.06 51.30 -9.46
C TRP A 45 -21.89 52.05 -8.41
N LEU A 46 -21.42 52.03 -7.15
CA LEU A 46 -22.04 52.73 -6.06
C LEU A 46 -21.97 54.27 -6.24
N ALA A 47 -20.77 54.78 -6.62
CA ALA A 47 -20.57 56.17 -6.92
C ALA A 47 -21.47 56.66 -8.09
N ALA A 48 -21.55 55.84 -9.15
CA ALA A 48 -22.43 56.09 -10.28
C ALA A 48 -23.90 56.10 -9.87
N SER A 49 -24.36 55.16 -9.05
CA SER A 49 -25.72 55.10 -8.52
C SER A 49 -26.07 56.35 -7.70
N LYS A 50 -25.12 56.85 -6.90
CA LYS A 50 -25.27 58.10 -6.14
C LYS A 50 -25.36 59.36 -7.06
N ALA A 51 -24.55 59.39 -8.13
CA ALA A 51 -24.56 60.50 -9.10
C ALA A 51 -25.85 60.58 -9.90
N ILE A 52 -26.47 59.47 -10.27
CA ILE A 52 -27.81 59.43 -10.93
C ILE A 52 -28.85 60.12 -10.11
N LEU A 53 -28.83 60.02 -8.79
CA LEU A 53 -29.80 60.69 -7.89
C LEU A 53 -29.58 62.17 -7.83
N ASN A 54 -28.42 62.69 -8.24
CA ASN A 54 -28.12 64.15 -8.32
C ASN A 54 -28.33 64.73 -9.72
N ASN A 55 -29.16 64.12 -10.59
CA ASN A 55 -29.49 64.52 -11.97
C ASN A 55 -28.38 64.53 -13.01
N ASP A 56 -27.25 63.85 -12.76
CA ASP A 56 -26.22 63.62 -13.79
C ASP A 56 -26.44 62.24 -14.43
N LEU A 57 -27.03 62.21 -15.64
CA LEU A 57 -27.66 60.99 -16.16
C LEU A 57 -26.84 60.18 -17.19
N THR A 58 -25.79 60.74 -17.77
CA THR A 58 -25.14 60.11 -18.94
C THR A 58 -24.04 59.10 -18.60
N LEU A 59 -23.00 59.53 -17.94
CA LEU A 59 -21.87 58.64 -17.57
C LEU A 59 -22.24 57.63 -16.49
N PRO A 60 -22.96 57.99 -15.41
CA PRO A 60 -23.38 57.06 -14.38
C PRO A 60 -24.24 55.90 -14.88
N ASN A 61 -25.14 56.12 -15.82
CA ASN A 61 -25.99 55.08 -16.39
C ASN A 61 -25.15 54.06 -17.20
N LEU A 62 -24.10 54.49 -17.91
CA LEU A 62 -23.18 53.60 -18.62
C LEU A 62 -22.45 52.67 -17.63
N ILE A 63 -21.83 53.21 -16.59
CA ILE A 63 -21.11 52.43 -15.56
C ILE A 63 -22.05 51.44 -14.87
N ARG A 64 -23.27 51.85 -14.53
CA ARG A 64 -24.26 51.02 -13.88
C ARG A 64 -24.70 49.84 -14.78
N ASN A 65 -24.89 50.09 -16.07
CA ASN A 65 -25.36 49.08 -17.02
C ASN A 65 -24.27 48.14 -17.50
N GLU A 66 -22.97 48.49 -17.38
CA GLU A 66 -21.87 47.62 -17.73
C GLU A 66 -21.54 46.57 -16.64
N GLN A 67 -22.07 46.74 -15.43
CA GLN A 67 -21.84 45.83 -14.29
C GLN A 67 -22.85 44.67 -14.27
N HIS A 68 -22.60 43.63 -15.06
CA HIS A 68 -23.51 42.46 -15.14
C HIS A 68 -23.00 41.21 -14.39
N SER A 69 -21.83 41.26 -13.73
CA SER A 69 -21.19 40.05 -13.22
C SER A 69 -21.19 39.92 -11.69
N ILE A 70 -21.20 41.04 -10.96
CA ILE A 70 -21.12 40.96 -9.49
C ILE A 70 -22.54 41.00 -8.91
N PRO A 71 -22.96 39.99 -8.12
CA PRO A 71 -24.27 39.99 -7.47
C PRO A 71 -24.27 40.96 -6.29
N ILE A 72 -25.30 41.82 -6.21
CA ILE A 72 -25.45 42.86 -5.17
C ILE A 72 -26.82 42.76 -4.55
N ILE A 73 -26.92 42.90 -3.24
CA ILE A 73 -28.16 43.04 -2.47
C ILE A 73 -28.14 44.39 -1.74
N GLU A 74 -29.16 45.20 -1.96
CA GLU A 74 -29.36 46.47 -1.28
C GLU A 74 -30.27 46.26 -0.08
N THR A 75 -29.91 46.83 1.06
CA THR A 75 -30.70 46.82 2.29
C THR A 75 -30.82 48.24 2.83
N ASN A 76 -31.84 48.49 3.64
CA ASN A 76 -31.97 49.72 4.40
C ASN A 76 -31.12 49.66 5.69
N GLU A 77 -31.21 50.72 6.52
CA GLU A 77 -30.51 50.81 7.82
C GLU A 77 -30.85 49.70 8.82
N LYS A 78 -31.98 48.99 8.62
CA LYS A 78 -32.43 47.85 9.44
C LYS A 78 -32.08 46.49 8.83
N ASP A 79 -31.20 46.47 7.83
CA ASP A 79 -30.82 45.29 7.06
C ASP A 79 -31.99 44.58 6.35
N SER A 80 -33.12 45.29 6.14
CA SER A 80 -34.21 44.75 5.34
C SER A 80 -33.88 44.92 3.86
N ILE A 81 -34.03 43.87 3.07
CA ILE A 81 -33.71 43.83 1.63
C ILE A 81 -34.68 44.75 0.89
N THR A 82 -34.18 45.74 0.18
CA THR A 82 -34.93 46.70 -0.62
C THR A 82 -34.82 46.41 -2.11
N ASN A 83 -33.66 45.97 -2.58
CA ASN A 83 -33.42 45.67 -3.99
C ASN A 83 -32.31 44.65 -4.17
N PHE A 84 -32.16 44.12 -5.39
CA PHE A 84 -31.08 43.20 -5.74
C PHE A 84 -30.68 43.35 -7.22
N PHE A 85 -29.41 43.06 -7.54
CA PHE A 85 -28.85 43.19 -8.87
C PHE A 85 -28.01 41.94 -9.19
N ASN A 86 -28.06 41.50 -10.45
CA ASN A 86 -27.26 40.35 -10.97
C ASN A 86 -27.46 39.04 -10.21
N LEU A 87 -28.69 38.82 -9.70
CA LEU A 87 -29.12 37.58 -9.09
C LEU A 87 -30.18 36.91 -9.98
N ASP A 88 -30.29 35.58 -9.85
CA ASP A 88 -31.22 34.73 -10.61
C ASP A 88 -32.70 35.14 -10.24
N SER A 89 -33.34 35.86 -11.12
CA SER A 89 -34.72 36.33 -10.93
C SER A 89 -35.73 35.19 -10.75
N ALA A 90 -35.50 34.01 -11.39
CA ALA A 90 -36.39 32.88 -11.26
C ALA A 90 -36.32 32.27 -9.85
N LYS A 91 -35.11 32.14 -9.29
CA LYS A 91 -34.91 31.67 -7.91
C LYS A 91 -35.42 32.65 -6.88
N THR A 92 -35.29 33.96 -7.15
CA THR A 92 -35.75 35.01 -6.25
C THR A 92 -37.28 35.01 -6.11
N VAL A 93 -38.01 34.71 -7.17
CA VAL A 93 -39.47 34.61 -7.15
C VAL A 93 -39.96 33.29 -6.53
N ASN A 94 -39.30 32.18 -6.83
CA ASN A 94 -39.74 30.84 -6.44
C ASN A 94 -39.32 30.43 -5.02
N ASP A 95 -38.25 31.00 -4.47
CA ASP A 95 -37.73 30.66 -3.14
C ASP A 95 -37.58 31.90 -2.25
N LYS A 96 -38.54 32.12 -1.36
CA LYS A 96 -38.53 33.25 -0.40
C LYS A 96 -37.29 33.22 0.52
N SER A 97 -36.63 32.07 0.68
CA SER A 97 -35.41 31.94 1.50
C SER A 97 -34.13 32.27 0.75
N TYR A 98 -34.18 32.43 -0.57
CA TYR A 98 -33.00 32.63 -1.42
C TYR A 98 -32.25 33.92 -1.12
N LEU A 99 -32.94 35.06 -1.11
CA LEU A 99 -32.32 36.37 -0.83
C LEU A 99 -31.74 36.46 0.60
N PRO A 100 -32.43 36.04 1.67
CA PRO A 100 -31.86 36.03 3.01
C PRO A 100 -30.61 35.12 3.13
N LYS A 101 -30.60 33.97 2.46
CA LYS A 101 -29.42 33.10 2.41
C LYS A 101 -28.26 33.79 1.71
N LYS A 102 -28.51 34.41 0.55
CA LYS A 102 -27.49 35.13 -0.21
C LYS A 102 -27.00 36.38 0.54
N LEU A 103 -27.83 37.07 1.26
CA LEU A 103 -27.41 38.19 2.12
C LEU A 103 -26.43 37.73 3.22
N LYS A 104 -26.73 36.61 3.87
CA LYS A 104 -25.84 36.02 4.88
C LYS A 104 -24.51 35.55 4.25
N GLU A 105 -24.55 34.98 3.07
CA GLU A 105 -23.35 34.56 2.31
C GLU A 105 -22.50 35.80 1.98
N PHE A 106 -23.05 36.83 1.37
CA PHE A 106 -22.35 38.06 0.98
C PHE A 106 -21.76 38.79 2.19
N SER A 107 -22.49 38.86 3.30
CA SER A 107 -22.00 39.47 4.55
C SER A 107 -20.82 38.76 5.15
N SER A 108 -20.66 37.44 4.87
CA SER A 108 -19.50 36.65 5.30
C SER A 108 -18.30 36.78 4.34
N GLN A 109 -18.54 37.11 3.08
CA GLN A 109 -17.52 37.27 2.04
C GLN A 109 -16.88 38.66 2.06
N ASN A 110 -17.72 39.71 2.15
CA ASN A 110 -17.29 41.11 2.03
C ASN A 110 -17.93 41.98 3.09
N ARG A 111 -17.25 43.07 3.45
CA ARG A 111 -17.88 44.14 4.27
C ARG A 111 -18.85 44.91 3.40
N PRO A 112 -20.07 45.26 3.91
CA PRO A 112 -21.02 46.04 3.15
C PRO A 112 -20.48 47.47 2.90
N LEU A 113 -20.79 47.98 1.73
CA LEU A 113 -20.57 49.39 1.41
C LEU A 113 -21.82 50.19 1.78
N GLU A 114 -21.68 51.38 2.39
CA GLU A 114 -22.77 52.16 2.91
C GLU A 114 -22.87 53.51 2.20
N ILE A 115 -24.08 53.89 1.76
CA ILE A 115 -24.39 55.26 1.33
C ILE A 115 -25.29 55.88 2.38
N LYS A 116 -24.84 56.96 3.02
CA LYS A 116 -25.62 57.79 3.93
C LYS A 116 -26.37 58.88 3.16
N TRP A 117 -27.67 58.97 3.45
CA TRP A 117 -28.54 59.95 2.82
C TRP A 117 -28.86 61.15 3.74
N SER A 118 -29.01 60.91 5.03
CA SER A 118 -29.27 61.93 6.06
C SER A 118 -28.71 61.47 7.41
N ASP A 119 -28.27 62.41 8.21
CA ASP A 119 -27.83 62.16 9.59
C ASP A 119 -28.99 62.37 10.60
N THR A 120 -30.02 63.11 10.23
CA THR A 120 -31.22 63.42 11.11
C THR A 120 -32.51 63.49 10.30
N PRO A 121 -33.37 62.46 10.32
CA PRO A 121 -33.13 61.09 10.87
C PRO A 121 -32.08 60.35 10.07
N TYR A 122 -31.37 59.45 10.74
CA TYR A 122 -30.35 58.61 10.08
C TYR A 122 -31.00 57.68 9.05
N THR A 123 -30.61 57.87 7.80
CA THR A 123 -31.06 57.04 6.69
C THR A 123 -29.83 56.63 5.87
N ALA A 124 -29.65 55.33 5.67
CA ALA A 124 -28.53 54.76 4.92
C ALA A 124 -28.95 53.48 4.20
N ASN A 125 -28.42 53.28 3.00
CA ASN A 125 -28.53 52.02 2.30
C ASN A 125 -27.21 51.30 2.40
N ARG A 126 -27.27 49.98 2.67
CA ARG A 126 -26.11 49.10 2.70
C ARG A 126 -26.13 48.16 1.51
N TYR A 127 -25.01 48.03 0.85
CA TYR A 127 -24.85 47.24 -0.35
C TYR A 127 -23.92 46.05 -0.03
N TYR A 128 -24.54 44.86 0.01
CA TYR A 128 -23.83 43.59 0.19
C TYR A 128 -23.56 42.99 -1.17
N TYR A 129 -22.31 42.61 -1.45
CA TYR A 129 -21.91 42.03 -2.73
C TYR A 129 -21.20 40.69 -2.53
N GLY A 130 -21.47 39.76 -3.43
CA GLY A 130 -20.87 38.44 -3.44
C GLY A 130 -19.73 38.34 -4.46
N HIS A 131 -19.00 37.26 -4.37
CA HIS A 131 -17.96 36.91 -5.35
C HIS A 131 -18.60 36.54 -6.69
N THR A 132 -17.90 36.88 -7.78
CA THR A 132 -18.23 36.35 -9.10
C THR A 132 -17.90 34.87 -9.20
N VAL A 133 -18.54 34.18 -10.14
CA VAL A 133 -18.24 32.77 -10.45
C VAL A 133 -16.74 32.55 -10.75
N LEU A 134 -16.12 33.53 -11.40
CA LEU A 134 -14.68 33.50 -11.71
C LEU A 134 -13.82 33.49 -10.44
N LEU A 135 -14.12 34.35 -9.49
CA LEU A 135 -13.37 34.41 -8.23
C LEU A 135 -13.55 33.11 -7.41
N GLU A 136 -14.78 32.60 -7.37
CA GLU A 136 -15.03 31.27 -6.73
C GLU A 136 -14.24 30.16 -7.38
N GLN A 137 -14.24 30.03 -8.71
CA GLN A 137 -13.47 29.02 -9.42
C GLN A 137 -11.97 29.15 -9.14
N VAL A 138 -11.41 30.36 -9.17
CA VAL A 138 -10.00 30.60 -8.87
C VAL A 138 -9.66 30.25 -7.42
N SER A 139 -10.59 30.47 -6.50
CA SER A 139 -10.39 30.14 -5.07
C SER A 139 -10.35 28.62 -4.81
N TYR A 140 -11.10 27.81 -5.57
CA TYR A 140 -11.07 26.34 -5.47
C TYR A 140 -9.92 25.69 -6.23
N TYR A 141 -9.29 26.40 -7.17
CA TYR A 141 -8.23 25.86 -8.01
C TYR A 141 -7.06 25.22 -7.25
N PRO A 142 -6.54 25.81 -6.15
CA PRO A 142 -5.48 25.20 -5.35
C PRO A 142 -5.86 23.83 -4.76
N LEU A 143 -7.12 23.67 -4.34
CA LEU A 143 -7.61 22.41 -3.78
C LEU A 143 -7.64 21.31 -4.86
N VAL A 144 -8.18 21.62 -6.03
CA VAL A 144 -8.24 20.70 -7.16
C VAL A 144 -6.83 20.26 -7.59
N GLN A 145 -5.91 21.22 -7.67
CA GLN A 145 -4.52 20.96 -8.00
C GLN A 145 -3.83 20.05 -6.98
N LEU A 146 -4.06 20.29 -5.68
CA LEU A 146 -3.51 19.46 -4.62
C LEU A 146 -4.02 18.00 -4.71
N CYS A 147 -5.30 17.81 -5.02
CA CYS A 147 -5.87 16.48 -5.25
C CYS A 147 -5.23 15.78 -6.47
N ILE A 148 -5.02 16.49 -7.58
CA ILE A 148 -4.38 15.92 -8.78
C ILE A 148 -2.95 15.49 -8.47
N VAL A 149 -2.19 16.33 -7.78
CA VAL A 149 -0.79 16.02 -7.41
C VAL A 149 -0.72 14.84 -6.44
N ALA A 150 -1.60 14.80 -5.43
CA ALA A 150 -1.67 13.69 -4.49
C ALA A 150 -1.96 12.37 -5.21
N LEU A 151 -2.88 12.38 -6.15
CA LEU A 151 -3.23 11.23 -6.99
C LEU A 151 -2.04 10.80 -7.88
N PHE A 152 -1.34 11.76 -8.48
CA PHE A 152 -0.15 11.50 -9.29
C PHE A 152 0.98 10.86 -8.47
N VAL A 153 1.28 11.40 -7.28
CA VAL A 153 2.27 10.85 -6.35
C VAL A 153 1.88 9.43 -5.92
N PHE A 154 0.60 9.20 -5.62
CA PHE A 154 0.09 7.88 -5.30
C PHE A 154 0.36 6.86 -6.42
N PHE A 155 0.07 7.21 -7.68
CA PHE A 155 0.33 6.34 -8.82
C PHE A 155 1.83 6.07 -9.04
N ILE A 156 2.69 7.07 -8.85
CA ILE A 156 4.15 6.89 -8.94
C ILE A 156 4.63 5.90 -7.88
N VAL A 157 4.26 6.09 -6.60
CA VAL A 157 4.65 5.20 -5.50
C VAL A 157 4.13 3.79 -5.72
N TYR A 158 2.89 3.65 -6.16
CA TYR A 158 2.29 2.36 -6.51
C TYR A 158 3.06 1.67 -7.64
N SER A 159 3.34 2.37 -8.74
CA SER A 159 4.08 1.84 -9.88
C SER A 159 5.50 1.39 -9.50
N ILE A 160 6.23 2.19 -8.73
CA ILE A 160 7.57 1.85 -8.25
C ILE A 160 7.52 0.58 -7.37
N THR A 161 6.53 0.49 -6.49
CA THR A 161 6.38 -0.66 -5.58
C THR A 161 6.09 -1.95 -6.35
N VAL A 162 5.17 -1.90 -7.32
CA VAL A 162 4.82 -3.04 -8.18
C VAL A 162 6.03 -3.46 -9.03
N ASN A 163 6.72 -2.50 -9.66
CA ASN A 163 7.88 -2.79 -10.50
C ASN A 163 9.05 -3.39 -9.69
N ASN A 164 9.33 -2.89 -8.50
CA ASN A 164 10.36 -3.45 -7.62
C ASN A 164 10.04 -4.90 -7.22
N ARG A 165 8.79 -5.22 -6.93
CA ARG A 165 8.35 -6.60 -6.64
C ARG A 165 8.53 -7.50 -7.85
N ALA A 166 8.13 -7.04 -9.04
CA ALA A 166 8.29 -7.79 -10.29
C ALA A 166 9.76 -8.08 -10.58
N THR A 167 10.63 -7.07 -10.48
CA THR A 167 12.07 -7.22 -10.70
C THR A 167 12.70 -8.19 -9.70
N GLN A 168 12.38 -8.06 -8.40
CA GLN A 168 12.84 -9.02 -7.40
C GLN A 168 12.41 -10.45 -7.73
N ASN A 169 11.16 -10.64 -8.12
CA ASN A 169 10.65 -11.96 -8.50
C ASN A 169 11.38 -12.54 -9.71
N GLN A 170 11.66 -11.72 -10.71
CA GLN A 170 12.37 -12.13 -11.91
C GLN A 170 13.84 -12.51 -11.63
N VAL A 171 14.53 -11.73 -10.79
CA VAL A 171 15.89 -12.03 -10.34
C VAL A 171 15.93 -13.37 -9.58
N TRP A 172 14.99 -13.58 -8.64
CA TRP A 172 14.90 -14.84 -7.90
C TRP A 172 14.62 -16.05 -8.81
N ALA A 173 13.67 -15.91 -9.75
CA ALA A 173 13.38 -16.98 -10.70
C ALA A 173 14.57 -17.29 -11.60
N GLY A 174 15.27 -16.25 -12.08
CA GLY A 174 16.48 -16.40 -12.88
C GLY A 174 17.60 -17.09 -12.11
N MET A 175 17.89 -16.65 -10.88
CA MET A 175 18.90 -17.28 -10.02
C MET A 175 18.56 -18.74 -9.71
N ALA A 176 17.29 -19.02 -9.40
CA ALA A 176 16.88 -20.39 -9.10
C ALA A 176 17.06 -21.32 -10.31
N LYS A 177 16.64 -20.87 -11.49
CA LYS A 177 16.78 -21.62 -12.74
C LYS A 177 18.26 -21.87 -13.08
N GLU A 178 19.10 -20.84 -12.96
CA GLU A 178 20.52 -20.93 -13.22
C GLU A 178 21.22 -21.87 -12.23
N THR A 179 20.91 -21.74 -10.93
CA THR A 179 21.45 -22.63 -9.89
C THR A 179 21.06 -24.10 -10.14
N ALA A 180 19.79 -24.34 -10.51
CA ALA A 180 19.34 -25.70 -10.84
C ALA A 180 20.09 -26.26 -12.05
N HIS A 181 20.30 -25.46 -13.09
CA HIS A 181 21.03 -25.87 -14.29
C HIS A 181 22.51 -26.15 -14.00
N GLN A 182 23.18 -25.27 -13.26
CA GLN A 182 24.59 -25.42 -12.92
C GLN A 182 24.86 -26.57 -11.92
N LEU A 183 23.88 -26.92 -11.06
CA LEU A 183 23.95 -28.08 -10.20
C LEU A 183 23.61 -29.37 -10.94
N GLY A 184 22.69 -29.33 -11.89
CA GLY A 184 22.24 -30.50 -12.64
C GLY A 184 23.36 -31.20 -13.42
N THR A 185 24.22 -30.42 -14.07
CA THR A 185 25.34 -30.97 -14.89
C THR A 185 26.33 -31.77 -14.04
N PRO A 186 26.92 -31.26 -12.95
CA PRO A 186 27.83 -32.05 -12.12
C PRO A 186 27.14 -33.24 -11.40
N ILE A 187 25.85 -33.10 -11.07
CA ILE A 187 25.08 -34.19 -10.47
C ILE A 187 24.94 -35.34 -11.45
N SER A 188 24.57 -35.08 -12.70
CA SER A 188 24.47 -36.12 -13.74
C SER A 188 25.83 -36.81 -14.00
N SER A 189 26.94 -36.06 -13.94
CA SER A 189 28.27 -36.60 -14.04
C SER A 189 28.58 -37.52 -12.86
N LEU A 190 28.24 -37.11 -11.63
CA LEU A 190 28.42 -37.94 -10.43
C LEU A 190 27.56 -39.21 -10.46
N GLU A 191 26.32 -39.15 -10.95
CA GLU A 191 25.46 -40.32 -11.16
C GLU A 191 26.15 -41.31 -12.13
N GLY A 192 26.72 -40.80 -13.23
CA GLY A 192 27.47 -41.64 -14.18
C GLY A 192 28.72 -42.31 -13.58
N TRP A 193 29.49 -41.54 -12.76
CA TRP A 193 30.63 -42.12 -12.06
C TRP A 193 30.23 -43.21 -11.05
N ILE A 194 29.13 -43.03 -10.33
CA ILE A 194 28.59 -44.04 -9.40
C ILE A 194 28.24 -45.33 -10.15
N GLU A 195 27.59 -45.20 -11.31
CA GLU A 195 27.24 -46.38 -12.11
C GLU A 195 28.49 -47.15 -12.61
N MET A 196 29.51 -46.43 -13.08
CA MET A 196 30.78 -47.04 -13.45
C MET A 196 31.49 -47.74 -12.28
N LEU A 197 31.42 -47.14 -11.06
CA LEU A 197 32.00 -47.76 -9.85
C LEU A 197 31.24 -49.03 -9.42
N LYS A 198 29.92 -49.09 -9.59
CA LYS A 198 29.11 -50.30 -9.37
C LYS A 198 29.57 -51.44 -10.28
N GLU A 199 29.74 -51.18 -11.57
CA GLU A 199 30.19 -52.16 -12.54
C GLU A 199 31.60 -52.67 -12.26
N SER A 200 32.47 -51.82 -11.67
CA SER A 200 33.85 -52.19 -11.32
C SER A 200 34.03 -53.01 -10.03
N GLY A 201 32.92 -53.33 -9.32
CA GLY A 201 32.95 -54.15 -8.11
C GLY A 201 33.49 -53.43 -6.87
N THR A 202 33.38 -52.10 -6.82
CA THR A 202 33.80 -51.26 -5.69
C THR A 202 32.99 -51.58 -4.43
N ARG A 203 33.56 -51.35 -3.23
CA ARG A 203 32.92 -51.58 -1.93
C ARG A 203 31.52 -50.95 -1.86
N SER A 204 30.53 -51.78 -1.59
CA SER A 204 29.10 -51.48 -1.57
C SER A 204 28.68 -50.38 -0.53
N ASP A 205 29.43 -50.31 0.60
CA ASP A 205 29.19 -49.35 1.66
C ASP A 205 29.49 -47.89 1.23
N ILE A 206 30.63 -47.65 0.59
CA ILE A 206 31.04 -46.35 0.08
C ILE A 206 30.11 -45.90 -1.04
N LEU A 207 29.75 -46.81 -1.92
CA LEU A 207 28.84 -46.53 -3.04
C LEU A 207 27.46 -46.07 -2.56
N SER A 208 26.92 -46.78 -1.55
CA SER A 208 25.63 -46.41 -0.93
C SER A 208 25.63 -45.00 -0.32
N GLU A 209 26.73 -44.57 0.31
CA GLU A 209 26.83 -43.21 0.85
C GLU A 209 26.97 -42.16 -0.25
N LEU A 210 27.72 -42.41 -1.32
CA LEU A 210 27.79 -41.53 -2.50
C LEU A 210 26.44 -41.37 -3.18
N GLU A 211 25.68 -42.46 -3.38
CA GLU A 211 24.34 -42.41 -3.94
C GLU A 211 23.40 -41.52 -3.10
N LYS A 212 23.46 -41.66 -1.78
CA LYS A 212 22.66 -40.81 -0.88
C LYS A 212 23.00 -39.33 -1.02
N ASP A 213 24.29 -39.01 -1.13
CA ASP A 213 24.72 -37.60 -1.23
C ASP A 213 24.39 -37.00 -2.60
N VAL A 214 24.56 -37.74 -3.69
CA VAL A 214 24.14 -37.31 -5.04
C VAL A 214 22.62 -37.16 -5.11
N GLY A 215 21.88 -38.11 -4.52
CA GLY A 215 20.43 -38.00 -4.41
C GLY A 215 19.97 -36.75 -3.65
N ARG A 216 20.71 -36.37 -2.59
CA ARG A 216 20.45 -35.09 -1.87
C ARG A 216 20.71 -33.86 -2.74
N LEU A 217 21.81 -33.85 -3.48
CA LEU A 217 22.14 -32.73 -4.41
C LEU A 217 21.11 -32.64 -5.51
N LYS A 218 20.67 -33.75 -6.09
CA LYS A 218 19.61 -33.82 -7.10
C LYS A 218 18.30 -33.23 -6.58
N LEU A 219 17.90 -33.60 -5.35
CA LEU A 219 16.70 -33.06 -4.71
C LEU A 219 16.77 -31.53 -4.55
N VAL A 220 17.95 -31.00 -4.18
CA VAL A 220 18.17 -29.55 -4.06
C VAL A 220 18.06 -28.89 -5.44
N SER A 221 18.71 -29.43 -6.46
CA SER A 221 18.64 -28.92 -7.83
C SER A 221 17.23 -28.89 -8.36
N ASP A 222 16.46 -29.95 -8.21
CA ASP A 222 15.06 -30.06 -8.63
C ASP A 222 14.17 -29.05 -7.92
N ARG A 223 14.40 -28.83 -6.61
CA ARG A 223 13.66 -27.82 -5.83
C ARG A 223 13.91 -26.41 -6.36
N PHE A 224 15.15 -26.07 -6.66
CA PHE A 224 15.48 -24.75 -7.25
C PHE A 224 14.90 -24.60 -8.66
N GLY A 225 14.90 -25.65 -9.48
CA GLY A 225 14.28 -25.65 -10.80
C GLY A 225 12.77 -25.37 -10.76
N LYS A 226 12.08 -25.91 -9.74
CA LYS A 226 10.64 -25.68 -9.54
C LYS A 226 10.29 -24.24 -9.14
N ILE A 227 11.20 -23.53 -8.48
CA ILE A 227 11.02 -22.11 -8.14
C ILE A 227 11.07 -21.22 -9.40
N GLY A 228 11.86 -21.59 -10.39
CA GLY A 228 11.99 -20.86 -11.67
C GLY A 228 10.85 -21.16 -12.67
N SER A 229 9.99 -22.15 -12.38
CA SER A 229 8.86 -22.55 -13.22
C SER A 229 7.51 -22.30 -12.53
N LYS A 230 6.40 -22.39 -13.28
CA LYS A 230 5.06 -22.39 -12.67
C LYS A 230 4.80 -23.80 -12.10
N PRO A 231 4.78 -23.98 -10.76
CA PRO A 231 4.54 -25.31 -10.18
C PRO A 231 3.09 -25.71 -10.41
N ILE A 232 2.88 -27.00 -10.64
CA ILE A 232 1.56 -27.59 -10.71
C ILE A 232 1.03 -27.67 -9.28
N VAL A 233 -0.15 -27.11 -9.05
CA VAL A 233 -0.90 -27.22 -7.80
C VAL A 233 -2.06 -28.19 -7.98
N GLU A 234 -2.26 -29.07 -7.01
CA GLU A 234 -3.29 -30.11 -7.04
C GLU A 234 -4.02 -30.19 -5.70
N LYS A 235 -5.25 -30.66 -5.70
CA LYS A 235 -6.00 -30.95 -4.48
C LYS A 235 -5.27 -32.03 -3.68
N SER A 236 -4.84 -31.73 -2.46
CA SER A 236 -4.06 -32.63 -1.62
C SER A 236 -4.52 -32.55 -0.17
N ASP A 237 -4.42 -33.66 0.53
CA ASP A 237 -4.67 -33.73 1.96
C ASP A 237 -3.48 -33.17 2.75
N ILE A 238 -3.71 -32.10 3.45
CA ILE A 238 -2.70 -31.36 4.22
C ILE A 238 -2.23 -32.17 5.44
N ILE A 239 -3.15 -32.88 6.10
CA ILE A 239 -2.80 -33.69 7.28
C ILE A 239 -1.81 -34.76 6.87
N SER A 240 -2.15 -35.56 5.88
CA SER A 240 -1.26 -36.63 5.37
C SER A 240 0.10 -36.10 4.92
N GLN A 241 0.13 -34.92 4.27
CA GLN A 241 1.37 -34.31 3.79
C GLN A 241 2.27 -33.84 4.95
N VAL A 242 1.68 -33.26 5.99
CA VAL A 242 2.40 -32.81 7.19
C VAL A 242 2.89 -34.01 8.00
N GLU A 243 2.03 -35.02 8.21
CA GLU A 243 2.42 -36.25 8.92
C GLU A 243 3.61 -36.94 8.26
N HIS A 244 3.57 -37.09 6.92
CA HIS A 244 4.69 -37.66 6.16
C HIS A 244 5.99 -36.89 6.40
N MET A 245 5.95 -35.57 6.39
CA MET A 245 7.14 -34.75 6.58
C MET A 245 7.64 -34.76 8.04
N VAL A 246 6.74 -34.76 9.01
CA VAL A 246 7.11 -34.88 10.43
C VAL A 246 7.78 -36.21 10.68
N GLU A 247 7.23 -37.33 10.17
CA GLU A 247 7.80 -38.66 10.31
C GLU A 247 9.19 -38.76 9.63
N TYR A 248 9.34 -38.15 8.44
CA TYR A 248 10.62 -38.06 7.74
C TYR A 248 11.71 -37.37 8.57
N ILE A 249 11.36 -36.25 9.23
CA ILE A 249 12.28 -35.49 10.09
C ILE A 249 12.57 -36.26 11.40
N LYS A 250 11.55 -36.84 12.02
CA LYS A 250 11.65 -37.60 13.27
C LYS A 250 12.65 -38.74 13.16
N LYS A 251 12.64 -39.51 12.06
CA LYS A 251 13.61 -40.60 11.80
C LYS A 251 15.06 -40.14 11.75
N ARG A 252 15.33 -38.88 11.59
CA ARG A 252 16.67 -38.27 11.47
C ARG A 252 17.06 -37.43 12.68
N THR A 253 16.19 -37.39 13.69
CA THR A 253 16.37 -36.59 14.89
C THR A 253 16.61 -37.50 16.10
N THR A 254 17.33 -37.02 17.08
CA THR A 254 17.57 -37.75 18.33
C THR A 254 16.28 -37.87 19.17
N ASP A 255 16.17 -38.90 20.00
CA ASP A 255 15.05 -39.17 20.90
C ASP A 255 14.76 -38.05 21.94
N LYS A 256 15.63 -37.04 21.97
CA LYS A 256 15.49 -35.89 22.87
C LYS A 256 14.48 -34.82 22.39
N VAL A 257 13.96 -35.00 21.18
CA VAL A 257 12.95 -34.11 20.58
C VAL A 257 11.63 -34.84 20.49
N HIS A 258 10.59 -34.25 21.11
CA HIS A 258 9.23 -34.77 21.05
C HIS A 258 8.41 -34.05 19.99
N PHE A 259 7.81 -34.83 19.09
CA PHE A 259 6.90 -34.32 18.06
C PHE A 259 5.45 -34.65 18.41
N ALA A 260 4.57 -33.68 18.26
CA ALA A 260 3.12 -33.85 18.38
C ALA A 260 2.42 -33.20 17.20
N ILE A 261 1.34 -33.82 16.73
CA ILE A 261 0.45 -33.28 15.69
C ILE A 261 -0.96 -33.24 16.26
N GLU A 262 -1.59 -32.08 16.22
CA GLU A 262 -2.98 -31.88 16.63
C GLU A 262 -3.83 -31.50 15.41
N THR A 263 -4.92 -32.23 15.18
CA THR A 263 -5.82 -32.04 14.03
C THR A 263 -7.26 -31.73 14.44
N HIS A 264 -7.52 -31.55 15.74
CA HIS A 264 -8.84 -31.24 16.31
C HIS A 264 -9.94 -32.21 15.86
N GLY A 265 -9.58 -33.48 15.64
CA GLY A 265 -10.49 -34.54 15.22
C GLY A 265 -10.77 -34.59 13.71
N ALA A 266 -10.19 -33.72 12.92
CA ALA A 266 -10.27 -33.81 11.47
C ALA A 266 -9.43 -34.99 10.97
N LYS A 267 -10.01 -35.81 10.06
CA LYS A 267 -9.31 -36.94 9.44
C LYS A 267 -8.59 -36.52 8.15
N THR A 268 -9.14 -35.61 7.40
CA THR A 268 -8.59 -35.08 6.15
C THR A 268 -8.92 -33.61 6.02
N ILE A 269 -7.98 -32.81 5.53
CA ILE A 269 -8.18 -31.38 5.22
C ILE A 269 -7.54 -31.14 3.85
N HIS A 270 -8.33 -30.62 2.89
CA HIS A 270 -7.87 -30.45 1.52
C HIS A 270 -7.56 -29.00 1.16
N ALA A 271 -6.39 -28.78 0.56
CA ALA A 271 -6.02 -27.52 -0.07
C ALA A 271 -5.42 -27.75 -1.47
N SER A 272 -5.36 -26.69 -2.26
CA SER A 272 -4.66 -26.69 -3.55
C SER A 272 -3.19 -26.37 -3.31
N ILE A 273 -2.31 -27.36 -3.38
CA ILE A 273 -0.87 -27.20 -3.12
C ILE A 273 -0.01 -27.92 -4.16
N SER A 274 1.20 -27.42 -4.32
CA SER A 274 2.29 -28.17 -4.98
C SER A 274 3.01 -28.99 -3.91
N LYS A 275 2.75 -30.30 -3.84
CA LYS A 275 3.32 -31.19 -2.81
C LYS A 275 4.83 -30.97 -2.59
N PRO A 276 5.69 -31.00 -3.65
CA PRO A 276 7.13 -30.88 -3.42
C PRO A 276 7.57 -29.53 -2.84
N LEU A 277 6.85 -28.43 -3.18
CA LEU A 277 7.15 -27.12 -2.64
C LEU A 277 6.59 -26.96 -1.24
N PHE A 278 5.42 -27.51 -0.97
CA PHE A 278 4.83 -27.50 0.36
C PHE A 278 5.65 -28.32 1.34
N ASP A 279 6.09 -29.53 0.95
CA ASP A 279 7.02 -30.35 1.73
C ASP A 279 8.29 -29.60 2.09
N TRP A 280 8.84 -28.85 1.14
CA TRP A 280 10.03 -28.05 1.41
C TRP A 280 9.77 -26.96 2.46
N VAL A 281 8.59 -26.31 2.43
CA VAL A 281 8.22 -25.33 3.46
C VAL A 281 8.15 -25.99 4.83
N ILE A 282 7.44 -27.11 4.95
CA ILE A 282 7.30 -27.85 6.23
C ILE A 282 8.67 -28.32 6.72
N GLU A 283 9.48 -28.93 5.84
CA GLU A 283 10.84 -29.37 6.17
C GLU A 283 11.71 -28.21 6.71
N ASN A 284 11.67 -27.07 6.04
CA ASN A 284 12.44 -25.90 6.45
C ASN A 284 12.01 -25.34 7.81
N LEU A 285 10.70 -25.27 8.08
CA LEU A 285 10.19 -24.82 9.37
C LEU A 285 10.55 -25.79 10.50
N LEU A 286 10.40 -27.11 10.26
CA LEU A 286 10.79 -28.13 11.24
C LEU A 286 12.31 -28.10 11.52
N LYS A 287 13.15 -27.98 10.48
CA LYS A 287 14.60 -27.82 10.65
C LYS A 287 14.96 -26.54 11.42
N ASN A 288 14.28 -25.44 11.16
CA ASN A 288 14.51 -24.22 11.92
C ASN A 288 14.10 -24.36 13.39
N ALA A 289 13.03 -25.09 13.69
CA ALA A 289 12.62 -25.44 15.05
C ALA A 289 13.69 -26.29 15.76
N LEU A 290 14.19 -27.35 15.10
CA LEU A 290 15.28 -28.21 15.63
C LEU A 290 16.53 -27.39 15.94
N ASP A 291 16.95 -26.54 15.01
CA ASP A 291 18.13 -25.69 15.19
C ASP A 291 17.97 -24.70 16.34
N ALA A 292 16.74 -24.17 16.53
CA ALA A 292 16.43 -23.24 17.63
C ALA A 292 16.45 -23.92 19.01
N MET A 293 16.18 -25.22 19.06
CA MET A 293 16.15 -26.06 20.26
C MET A 293 17.48 -26.77 20.56
N GLU A 294 18.47 -26.64 19.68
CA GLU A 294 19.76 -27.32 19.80
C GLU A 294 19.63 -28.86 20.01
N GLY A 295 18.61 -29.44 19.37
CA GLY A 295 18.35 -30.87 19.37
C GLY A 295 17.66 -31.43 20.62
N LYS A 296 17.06 -30.58 21.48
CA LYS A 296 16.29 -31.02 22.67
C LYS A 296 15.08 -30.09 22.87
N GLY A 297 13.89 -30.66 22.94
CA GLY A 297 12.66 -29.87 23.18
C GLY A 297 11.42 -30.53 22.60
N LYS A 298 10.41 -29.69 22.31
CA LYS A 298 9.14 -30.14 21.74
C LYS A 298 8.81 -29.35 20.48
N ILE A 299 8.30 -30.02 19.47
CA ILE A 299 7.68 -29.45 18.28
C ILE A 299 6.21 -29.87 18.27
N LEU A 300 5.32 -28.90 18.23
CA LEU A 300 3.88 -29.12 18.06
C LEU A 300 3.48 -28.55 16.69
N VAL A 301 2.84 -29.40 15.89
CA VAL A 301 2.18 -28.98 14.65
C VAL A 301 0.66 -29.03 14.89
N ASP A 302 0.02 -27.86 14.92
CA ASP A 302 -1.40 -27.71 15.13
C ASP A 302 -2.07 -27.35 13.79
N ILE A 303 -2.96 -28.20 13.30
CA ILE A 303 -3.66 -28.04 12.02
C ILE A 303 -5.15 -27.84 12.30
N LYS A 304 -5.64 -26.65 11.97
CA LYS A 304 -7.02 -26.27 12.21
C LYS A 304 -7.71 -25.82 10.94
N GLU A 305 -8.86 -26.39 10.67
CA GLU A 305 -9.72 -25.95 9.58
C GLU A 305 -10.72 -24.90 10.09
N GLU A 306 -10.74 -23.74 9.43
CA GLU A 306 -11.71 -22.66 9.65
C GLU A 306 -12.66 -22.54 8.46
N LYS A 307 -13.66 -21.63 8.52
CA LYS A 307 -14.70 -21.51 7.49
C LYS A 307 -14.14 -21.33 6.07
N LYS A 308 -13.08 -20.56 5.91
CA LYS A 308 -12.49 -20.23 4.60
C LYS A 308 -11.00 -20.54 4.49
N GLU A 309 -10.35 -20.90 5.59
CA GLU A 309 -8.90 -21.00 5.70
C GLU A 309 -8.51 -22.26 6.46
N ILE A 310 -7.29 -22.69 6.20
CA ILE A 310 -6.62 -23.77 6.91
C ILE A 310 -5.41 -23.12 7.61
N LEU A 311 -5.35 -23.26 8.92
CA LEU A 311 -4.29 -22.75 9.75
C LEU A 311 -3.35 -23.89 10.14
N ILE A 312 -2.05 -23.72 9.90
CA ILE A 312 -1.03 -24.69 10.29
C ILE A 312 0.00 -23.94 11.15
N ASP A 313 0.00 -24.23 12.44
CA ASP A 313 0.95 -23.67 13.40
C ASP A 313 2.05 -24.65 13.69
N ILE A 314 3.30 -24.26 13.47
CA ILE A 314 4.49 -25.03 13.82
C ILE A 314 5.18 -24.31 14.97
N SER A 315 5.08 -24.90 16.16
CA SER A 315 5.56 -24.36 17.42
C SER A 315 6.76 -25.15 17.94
N ASP A 316 7.81 -24.43 18.33
CA ASP A 316 8.99 -25.00 18.97
C ASP A 316 9.19 -24.42 20.40
N THR A 317 9.95 -25.11 21.23
CA THR A 317 10.36 -24.65 22.57
C THR A 317 11.81 -24.17 22.59
N GLY A 318 12.29 -23.61 21.47
CA GLY A 318 13.66 -23.17 21.32
C GLY A 318 13.95 -21.79 21.87
N LYS A 319 15.07 -21.21 21.43
CA LYS A 319 15.56 -19.90 21.92
C LYS A 319 14.68 -18.69 21.60
N GLY A 320 13.71 -18.85 20.71
CA GLY A 320 12.83 -17.76 20.27
C GLY A 320 13.50 -16.72 19.38
N ILE A 321 12.72 -15.74 18.92
CA ILE A 321 13.13 -14.65 18.03
C ILE A 321 12.83 -13.32 18.72
N GLY A 322 13.83 -12.48 18.87
CA GLY A 322 13.64 -11.14 19.43
C GLY A 322 12.75 -10.26 18.53
N ALA A 323 11.92 -9.40 19.13
CA ALA A 323 10.90 -8.57 18.47
C ALA A 323 11.43 -7.80 17.23
N ILE A 324 12.63 -7.24 17.32
CA ILE A 324 13.28 -6.50 16.21
C ILE A 324 13.50 -7.39 14.97
N ASN A 325 13.72 -8.68 15.19
CA ASN A 325 14.05 -9.63 14.12
C ASN A 325 12.82 -10.34 13.53
N ILE A 326 11.65 -10.29 14.16
CA ILE A 326 10.43 -10.97 13.68
C ILE A 326 10.11 -10.59 12.21
N ARG A 327 10.21 -9.31 11.85
CA ARG A 327 10.00 -8.86 10.46
C ARG A 327 11.21 -9.14 9.55
N ARG A 328 12.40 -9.31 10.12
CA ARG A 328 13.66 -9.47 9.38
C ARG A 328 13.94 -10.90 9.01
N VAL A 329 13.43 -11.90 9.76
CA VAL A 329 13.71 -13.32 9.51
C VAL A 329 13.25 -13.80 8.14
N PHE A 330 12.30 -13.10 7.51
CA PHE A 330 11.84 -13.38 6.15
C PHE A 330 12.59 -12.60 5.06
N LYS A 331 13.57 -11.74 5.43
CA LYS A 331 14.38 -11.04 4.42
C LYS A 331 15.44 -12.02 3.87
N PRO A 332 15.63 -12.08 2.53
CA PRO A 332 16.67 -12.88 1.92
C PRO A 332 18.06 -12.56 2.52
N GLY A 333 18.84 -13.59 2.81
CA GLY A 333 20.17 -13.45 3.40
C GLY A 333 20.21 -13.20 4.91
N PHE A 334 19.06 -13.07 5.58
CA PHE A 334 19.02 -12.91 7.04
C PHE A 334 19.26 -14.26 7.72
N THR A 335 20.32 -14.36 8.53
CA THR A 335 20.64 -15.54 9.32
C THR A 335 21.32 -15.15 10.63
N THR A 336 21.03 -15.88 11.69
CA THR A 336 21.76 -15.84 12.98
C THR A 336 22.66 -17.07 13.15
N LYS A 337 22.68 -17.97 12.16
CA LYS A 337 23.46 -19.21 12.19
C LYS A 337 24.87 -18.96 11.63
N LYS A 338 25.89 -19.60 12.21
CA LYS A 338 27.28 -19.57 11.69
C LYS A 338 27.39 -20.17 10.29
N ARG A 339 26.52 -21.13 9.95
CA ARG A 339 26.43 -21.78 8.64
C ARG A 339 25.01 -21.70 8.14
N GLY A 340 24.84 -21.24 6.90
CA GLY A 340 23.54 -21.10 6.24
C GLY A 340 23.40 -19.78 5.49
N TRP A 341 22.75 -19.81 4.35
CA TRP A 341 22.62 -18.69 3.40
C TRP A 341 21.51 -17.68 3.78
N GLY A 342 20.74 -17.96 4.85
CA GLY A 342 19.61 -17.11 5.24
C GLY A 342 18.47 -17.07 4.21
N LEU A 343 18.35 -18.08 3.36
CA LEU A 343 17.35 -18.11 2.28
C LEU A 343 16.11 -18.93 2.62
N GLY A 344 16.18 -19.84 3.62
CA GLY A 344 15.11 -20.81 3.90
C GLY A 344 13.76 -20.15 4.19
N LEU A 345 13.68 -19.27 5.19
CA LEU A 345 12.41 -18.61 5.56
C LEU A 345 11.89 -17.66 4.48
N SER A 346 12.78 -16.92 3.82
CA SER A 346 12.37 -16.04 2.71
C SER A 346 11.78 -16.82 1.54
N LEU A 347 12.35 -17.99 1.26
CA LEU A 347 11.88 -18.89 0.23
C LEU A 347 10.57 -19.57 0.63
N SER A 348 10.47 -20.06 1.88
CA SER A 348 9.23 -20.63 2.40
C SER A 348 8.07 -19.64 2.32
N LYS A 349 8.32 -18.39 2.70
CA LYS A 349 7.33 -17.31 2.59
C LYS A 349 6.91 -17.10 1.14
N ARG A 350 7.85 -17.02 0.22
CA ARG A 350 7.58 -16.88 -1.21
C ARG A 350 6.77 -18.06 -1.76
N ILE A 351 7.10 -19.29 -1.39
CA ILE A 351 6.38 -20.48 -1.82
C ILE A 351 4.93 -20.43 -1.38
N ILE A 352 4.68 -20.10 -0.13
CA ILE A 352 3.30 -20.01 0.39
C ILE A 352 2.53 -18.85 -0.25
N GLU A 353 3.13 -17.65 -0.33
CA GLU A 353 2.42 -16.46 -0.83
C GLU A 353 2.21 -16.47 -2.34
N GLN A 354 3.22 -16.88 -3.13
CA GLN A 354 3.13 -16.77 -4.59
C GLN A 354 2.56 -18.01 -5.28
N TYR A 355 2.83 -19.21 -4.77
CA TYR A 355 2.42 -20.45 -5.41
C TYR A 355 1.17 -21.06 -4.77
N HIS A 356 0.97 -20.87 -3.46
CA HIS A 356 -0.20 -21.39 -2.74
C HIS A 356 -1.23 -20.33 -2.37
N GLN A 357 -1.00 -19.04 -2.72
CA GLN A 357 -1.89 -17.90 -2.43
C GLN A 357 -2.29 -17.81 -0.95
N GLY A 358 -1.40 -18.24 -0.08
CA GLY A 358 -1.53 -18.23 1.37
C GLY A 358 -0.67 -17.18 2.03
N GLU A 359 -0.49 -17.30 3.35
CA GLU A 359 0.36 -16.42 4.14
C GLU A 359 1.30 -17.25 5.04
N LEU A 360 2.53 -16.74 5.27
CA LEU A 360 3.48 -17.29 6.24
C LEU A 360 4.06 -16.16 7.10
N PHE A 361 3.88 -16.29 8.42
CA PHE A 361 4.37 -15.29 9.37
C PHE A 361 4.68 -15.92 10.75
N VAL A 362 5.36 -15.15 11.60
CA VAL A 362 5.56 -15.50 13.01
C VAL A 362 4.31 -15.10 13.78
N LYS A 363 3.54 -16.09 14.27
CA LYS A 363 2.35 -15.88 15.08
C LYS A 363 2.72 -15.32 16.46
N GLN A 364 3.70 -15.95 17.08
CA GLN A 364 4.26 -15.51 18.36
C GLN A 364 5.70 -16.00 18.51
N SER A 365 6.51 -15.24 19.20
CA SER A 365 7.85 -15.67 19.61
C SER A 365 8.30 -14.89 20.84
N GLU A 366 8.89 -15.61 21.78
CA GLU A 366 9.46 -15.03 23.00
C GLU A 366 10.82 -15.65 23.28
N LEU A 367 11.80 -14.81 23.60
CA LEU A 367 13.16 -15.27 23.88
C LEU A 367 13.18 -16.27 25.04
N GLY A 368 13.78 -17.43 24.81
CA GLY A 368 13.87 -18.52 25.78
C GLY A 368 12.61 -19.39 25.94
N LYS A 369 11.50 -19.08 25.25
CA LYS A 369 10.25 -19.86 25.31
C LYS A 369 9.89 -20.55 24.00
N GLY A 370 10.42 -20.06 22.88
CA GLY A 370 10.22 -20.67 21.56
C GLY A 370 9.53 -19.75 20.55
N THR A 371 9.18 -20.35 19.40
CA THR A 371 8.55 -19.64 18.28
C THR A 371 7.40 -20.46 17.72
N THR A 372 6.34 -19.79 17.29
CA THR A 372 5.26 -20.38 16.49
C THR A 372 5.22 -19.67 15.14
N PHE A 373 5.49 -20.43 14.08
CA PHE A 373 5.23 -20.00 12.70
C PHE A 373 3.82 -20.43 12.30
N ARG A 374 3.09 -19.55 11.62
CA ARG A 374 1.76 -19.84 11.07
C ARG A 374 1.78 -19.80 9.56
N ILE A 375 1.26 -20.86 8.96
CA ILE A 375 0.88 -20.93 7.55
C ILE A 375 -0.65 -20.81 7.50
N VAL A 376 -1.14 -19.95 6.61
CA VAL A 376 -2.56 -19.82 6.28
C VAL A 376 -2.72 -20.22 4.81
N LEU A 377 -3.59 -21.20 4.53
CA LEU A 377 -3.94 -21.62 3.18
C LEU A 377 -5.44 -21.41 2.96
N LYS A 378 -5.83 -21.15 1.72
CA LYS A 378 -7.26 -21.11 1.35
C LYS A 378 -7.82 -22.52 1.34
N LYS A 379 -8.99 -22.69 1.97
CA LYS A 379 -9.75 -23.94 1.91
C LYS A 379 -10.30 -24.09 0.49
N LEU A 380 -10.29 -25.32 -0.02
CA LEU A 380 -11.03 -25.69 -1.24
C LEU A 380 -12.52 -25.84 -0.88
N GLU A 381 -13.37 -25.14 -1.60
CA GLU A 381 -14.82 -25.27 -1.50
C GLU A 381 -15.30 -26.65 -1.99
#